data_55f9f4ac00c4d76eb288c9fffee3ab84
#
_entry.id   55f9f4ac00c4d76eb288c9fffee3ab84
#
_cell.length_a   1.000
_cell.length_b   1.000
_cell.length_c   1.000
_cell.angle_alpha   90.00
_cell.angle_beta   90.00
_cell.angle_gamma   90.00
#
_symmetry.space_group_name_H-M   'P 1'
#
loop_
_entity.id
_entity.type
_entity.pdbx_description
1 polymer ?
#
loop_
_entity_poly.entity_id
_entity_poly.type
_entity_poly.pdbx_seq_one_letter_code
_entity_poly.pdbx_strand_id
1 'polypeptide(L)'
;MSRCAFVTLVNSPDYVIGAQALKHSLDRTVSAYPLICMVPPNSCDPAPLEAAGCKIKEVYTPRFSDEFIRRHKRDSLHRRAPFDKGSKPAFHDPLNNFCKLALWQLTQFDKLVFLDADTLVLRNIDHLMNYPEFCAAPNLYEDLDGFHRMNSGLFTAVPSEATYQKMLEQLDRPGVFWRRTDQTFLQSFFPRWHGLPYIYNALQYLYLNLPQLWQWDSIHVIHYQYEKPWQKQHSKVEKLKPLIDLWWAVYEGRDIAVDLDELARA
;
A
#
# COMPACT_ATOMS: atom_id res chain seq x y z
N MET A 1 1.77 -26.97 -6.58
CA MET A 1 0.98 -25.73 -6.51
C MET A 1 1.94 -24.57 -6.32
N SER A 2 1.72 -23.47 -7.02
CA SER A 2 2.51 -22.23 -6.88
C SER A 2 2.38 -21.68 -5.47
N ARG A 3 3.50 -21.27 -4.85
CA ARG A 3 3.53 -20.71 -3.49
C ARG A 3 3.31 -19.21 -3.60
N CYS A 4 2.07 -18.77 -3.37
CA CYS A 4 1.68 -17.37 -3.47
C CYS A 4 1.29 -16.79 -2.11
N ALA A 5 1.42 -15.47 -1.96
CA ALA A 5 0.96 -14.76 -0.77
C ALA A 5 0.65 -13.28 -1.08
N PHE A 6 -0.24 -12.70 -0.29
CA PHE A 6 -0.31 -11.25 -0.11
C PHE A 6 0.77 -10.80 0.86
N VAL A 7 1.29 -9.60 0.64
CA VAL A 7 2.35 -9.03 1.49
C VAL A 7 2.01 -7.59 1.83
N THR A 8 2.23 -7.21 3.08
CA THR A 8 2.16 -5.80 3.51
C THR A 8 3.40 -5.42 4.34
N LEU A 9 3.64 -4.13 4.50
CA LEU A 9 4.72 -3.59 5.32
C LEU A 9 4.13 -2.86 6.53
N VAL A 10 4.57 -3.25 7.74
CA VAL A 10 4.21 -2.61 9.01
C VAL A 10 5.49 -2.05 9.64
N ASN A 11 5.80 -0.81 9.33
CA ASN A 11 7.04 -0.15 9.74
C ASN A 11 6.88 0.88 10.87
N SER A 12 5.71 0.88 11.53
CA SER A 12 5.43 1.68 12.72
C SER A 12 4.24 1.07 13.47
N PRO A 13 4.12 1.28 14.81
CA PRO A 13 3.00 0.78 15.60
C PRO A 13 1.64 1.27 15.11
N ASP A 14 1.61 2.49 14.55
CA ASP A 14 0.38 3.11 14.03
C ASP A 14 -0.21 2.40 12.81
N TYR A 15 0.57 1.57 12.10
CA TYR A 15 0.09 0.78 10.96
C TYR A 15 -0.40 -0.63 11.34
N VAL A 16 -0.23 -1.06 12.59
CA VAL A 16 -0.69 -2.38 13.05
C VAL A 16 -2.20 -2.54 12.85
N ILE A 17 -2.98 -1.55 13.27
CA ILE A 17 -4.44 -1.56 13.10
C ILE A 17 -4.85 -1.59 11.62
N GLY A 18 -4.10 -0.91 10.76
CA GLY A 18 -4.32 -0.94 9.30
C GLY A 18 -4.10 -2.34 8.72
N ALA A 19 -3.00 -2.99 9.07
CA ALA A 19 -2.70 -4.35 8.62
C ALA A 19 -3.71 -5.39 9.16
N GLN A 20 -4.25 -5.20 10.38
CA GLN A 20 -5.33 -6.03 10.90
C GLN A 20 -6.61 -5.86 10.07
N ALA A 21 -7.01 -4.62 9.73
CA ALA A 21 -8.16 -4.38 8.87
C ALA A 21 -7.96 -4.98 7.47
N LEU A 22 -6.75 -4.87 6.90
CA LEU A 22 -6.40 -5.53 5.64
C LEU A 22 -6.56 -7.04 5.74
N LYS A 23 -6.09 -7.66 6.83
CA LYS A 23 -6.26 -9.11 7.03
C LYS A 23 -7.73 -9.50 7.12
N HIS A 24 -8.52 -8.79 7.93
CA HIS A 24 -9.97 -9.03 8.04
C HIS A 24 -10.67 -8.89 6.69
N SER A 25 -10.27 -7.92 5.86
CA SER A 25 -10.86 -7.71 4.53
C SER A 25 -10.53 -8.86 3.56
N LEU A 26 -9.30 -9.40 3.60
CA LEU A 26 -8.91 -10.58 2.82
C LEU A 26 -9.69 -11.82 3.26
N ASP A 27 -9.86 -12.03 4.57
CA ASP A 27 -10.64 -13.17 5.09
C ASP A 27 -12.11 -13.07 4.68
N ARG A 28 -12.69 -11.89 4.79
CA ARG A 28 -14.08 -11.63 4.40
C ARG A 28 -14.31 -11.88 2.90
N THR A 29 -13.33 -11.61 2.06
CA THR A 29 -13.39 -11.90 0.62
C THR A 29 -12.99 -13.35 0.27
N VAL A 30 -12.81 -14.18 1.27
CA VAL A 30 -12.48 -15.62 1.14
C VAL A 30 -11.23 -15.83 0.28
N SER A 31 -10.18 -15.04 0.56
CA SER A 31 -8.90 -15.22 -0.12
C SER A 31 -8.27 -16.57 0.23
N ALA A 32 -7.74 -17.26 -0.78
CA ALA A 32 -7.04 -18.53 -0.62
C ALA A 32 -5.57 -18.37 -0.17
N TYR A 33 -5.04 -17.14 -0.15
CA TYR A 33 -3.64 -16.87 0.10
C TYR A 33 -3.41 -16.18 1.45
N PRO A 34 -2.32 -16.52 2.16
CA PRO A 34 -1.99 -15.89 3.43
C PRO A 34 -1.55 -14.43 3.24
N LEU A 35 -1.74 -13.61 4.29
CA LEU A 35 -1.11 -12.30 4.40
C LEU A 35 0.20 -12.42 5.19
N ILE A 36 1.30 -11.99 4.57
CA ILE A 36 2.62 -11.85 5.20
C ILE A 36 2.81 -10.38 5.59
N CYS A 37 2.99 -10.12 6.88
CA CYS A 37 3.38 -8.81 7.37
C CYS A 37 4.90 -8.72 7.45
N MET A 38 5.52 -7.93 6.61
CA MET A 38 6.93 -7.55 6.72
C MET A 38 7.06 -6.52 7.84
N VAL A 39 7.86 -6.85 8.86
CA VAL A 39 8.02 -6.02 10.06
C VAL A 39 9.51 -5.76 10.28
N PRO A 40 10.00 -4.51 10.18
CA PRO A 40 11.37 -4.20 10.55
C PRO A 40 11.61 -4.38 12.06
N PRO A 41 12.83 -4.74 12.51
CA PRO A 41 13.16 -4.88 13.91
C PRO A 41 12.77 -3.61 14.71
N ASN A 42 12.17 -3.80 15.87
CA ASN A 42 11.75 -2.74 16.78
C ASN A 42 10.76 -1.71 16.22
N SER A 43 10.12 -1.99 15.08
CA SER A 43 9.16 -1.07 14.48
C SER A 43 7.78 -1.14 15.13
N CYS A 44 7.35 -2.31 15.58
CA CYS A 44 6.11 -2.54 16.32
C CYS A 44 6.12 -3.87 17.06
N ASP A 45 5.15 -4.07 17.96
CA ASP A 45 4.84 -5.39 18.51
C ASP A 45 4.10 -6.23 17.46
N PRO A 46 4.61 -7.40 17.04
CA PRO A 46 3.95 -8.25 16.06
C PRO A 46 2.79 -9.08 16.64
N ALA A 47 2.67 -9.24 17.95
CA ALA A 47 1.67 -10.10 18.57
C ALA A 47 0.20 -9.80 18.15
N PRO A 48 -0.25 -8.54 18.01
CA PRO A 48 -1.59 -8.23 17.50
C PRO A 48 -1.80 -8.68 16.04
N LEU A 49 -0.75 -8.66 15.21
CA LEU A 49 -0.83 -9.12 13.82
C LEU A 49 -0.92 -10.65 13.77
N GLU A 50 -0.14 -11.35 14.57
CA GLU A 50 -0.22 -12.82 14.70
C GLU A 50 -1.59 -13.27 15.20
N ALA A 51 -2.12 -12.57 16.22
CA ALA A 51 -3.46 -12.82 16.74
C ALA A 51 -4.55 -12.62 15.68
N ALA A 52 -4.38 -11.69 14.73
CA ALA A 52 -5.26 -11.49 13.58
C ALA A 52 -5.06 -12.55 12.47
N GLY A 53 -4.12 -13.50 12.62
CA GLY A 53 -3.83 -14.55 11.64
C GLY A 53 -2.86 -14.16 10.53
N CYS A 54 -2.12 -13.06 10.68
CA CYS A 54 -1.02 -12.71 9.78
C CYS A 54 0.21 -13.60 10.04
N LYS A 55 0.98 -13.84 9.00
CA LYS A 55 2.33 -14.44 9.14
C LYS A 55 3.37 -13.33 9.20
N ILE A 56 4.22 -13.35 10.21
CA ILE A 56 5.25 -12.32 10.37
C ILE A 56 6.52 -12.70 9.64
N LYS A 57 7.11 -11.72 8.98
CA LYS A 57 8.43 -11.81 8.38
C LYS A 57 9.26 -10.61 8.79
N GLU A 58 10.28 -10.81 9.60
CA GLU A 58 11.25 -9.76 9.88
C GLU A 58 12.01 -9.40 8.60
N VAL A 59 12.14 -8.10 8.35
CA VAL A 59 12.83 -7.53 7.18
C VAL A 59 13.67 -6.34 7.61
N TYR A 60 14.70 -6.03 6.82
CA TYR A 60 15.60 -4.94 7.16
C TYR A 60 15.52 -3.81 6.13
N THR A 61 15.60 -2.58 6.64
CA THR A 61 15.75 -1.40 5.77
C THR A 61 17.10 -1.51 5.03
N PRO A 62 17.13 -1.23 3.72
CA PRO A 62 18.40 -1.12 3.01
C PRO A 62 19.34 -0.14 3.71
N ARG A 63 20.63 -0.41 3.69
CA ARG A 63 21.64 0.54 4.17
C ARG A 63 21.77 1.67 3.14
N PHE A 64 21.74 2.89 3.63
CA PHE A 64 21.87 4.08 2.81
C PHE A 64 23.11 4.87 3.17
N SER A 65 23.67 5.59 2.19
CA SER A 65 24.71 6.58 2.44
C SER A 65 24.13 7.77 3.22
N ASP A 66 25.00 8.47 3.96
CA ASP A 66 24.64 9.69 4.69
C ASP A 66 24.03 10.75 3.75
N GLU A 67 24.54 10.79 2.51
CA GLU A 67 24.02 11.70 1.48
C GLU A 67 22.59 11.33 1.08
N PHE A 68 22.28 10.06 0.89
CA PHE A 68 20.92 9.58 0.60
C PHE A 68 19.97 9.90 1.75
N ILE A 69 20.36 9.59 3.00
CA ILE A 69 19.57 9.88 4.20
C ILE A 69 19.28 11.38 4.28
N ARG A 70 20.28 12.24 4.12
CA ARG A 70 20.12 13.69 4.17
C ARG A 70 19.15 14.21 3.10
N ARG A 71 19.15 13.60 1.90
CA ARG A 71 18.24 13.98 0.80
C ARG A 71 16.82 13.53 1.02
N HIS A 72 16.60 12.32 1.60
CA HIS A 72 15.30 11.67 1.70
C HIS A 72 14.68 11.70 3.09
N LYS A 73 15.37 12.22 4.12
CA LYS A 73 14.74 12.43 5.42
C LYS A 73 13.50 13.34 5.29
N ARG A 74 12.52 13.15 6.17
CA ARG A 74 11.21 13.79 6.12
C ARG A 74 11.26 15.28 5.77
N ASP A 75 12.02 16.09 6.50
CA ASP A 75 12.08 17.54 6.29
C ASP A 75 12.65 17.94 4.92
N SER A 76 13.65 17.20 4.45
CA SER A 76 14.27 17.44 3.13
C SER A 76 13.35 17.05 2.00
N LEU A 77 12.65 15.91 2.15
CA LEU A 77 11.70 15.41 1.18
C LEU A 77 10.50 16.36 1.06
N HIS A 78 9.91 16.79 2.19
CA HIS A 78 8.75 17.69 2.19
C HIS A 78 9.07 19.05 1.58
N ARG A 79 10.27 19.58 1.82
CA ARG A 79 10.72 20.85 1.22
C ARG A 79 10.87 20.76 -0.30
N ARG A 80 11.34 19.62 -0.84
CA ARG A 80 11.59 19.39 -2.27
C ARG A 80 10.40 18.83 -3.03
N ALA A 81 9.51 18.15 -2.32
CA ALA A 81 8.33 17.48 -2.86
C ALA A 81 7.14 17.71 -1.92
N PRO A 82 6.61 18.95 -1.84
CA PRO A 82 5.51 19.29 -0.95
C PRO A 82 4.30 18.41 -1.24
N PHE A 83 3.55 18.09 -0.18
CA PHE A 83 2.29 17.34 -0.28
C PHE A 83 1.15 18.34 -0.39
N ASP A 84 0.81 18.69 -1.62
CA ASP A 84 -0.24 19.70 -1.89
C ASP A 84 -1.66 19.13 -1.69
N LYS A 85 -1.81 17.80 -1.68
CA LYS A 85 -3.09 17.09 -1.76
C LYS A 85 -3.61 16.57 -0.43
N GLY A 86 -2.76 16.45 0.59
CA GLY A 86 -3.14 15.95 1.92
C GLY A 86 -1.97 15.95 2.89
N SER A 87 -2.27 15.63 4.15
CA SER A 87 -1.26 15.59 5.21
C SER A 87 -0.79 14.17 5.45
N LYS A 88 0.51 13.91 5.29
CA LYS A 88 1.11 12.65 5.73
C LYS A 88 1.13 12.60 7.25
N PRO A 89 0.69 11.48 7.87
CA PRO A 89 0.75 11.30 9.31
C PRO A 89 2.14 11.58 9.89
N ALA A 90 2.22 12.04 11.13
CA ALA A 90 3.49 12.36 11.79
C ALA A 90 4.40 11.12 11.93
N PHE A 91 3.81 9.95 12.10
CA PHE A 91 4.52 8.66 12.20
C PHE A 91 5.07 8.14 10.86
N HIS A 92 4.69 8.74 9.74
CA HIS A 92 5.19 8.34 8.43
C HIS A 92 6.64 8.79 8.22
N ASP A 93 7.58 7.84 8.21
CA ASP A 93 8.97 8.07 7.83
C ASP A 93 9.19 7.63 6.36
N PRO A 94 9.55 8.58 5.47
CA PRO A 94 9.80 8.25 4.05
C PRO A 94 10.92 7.24 3.82
N LEU A 95 11.96 7.22 4.65
CA LEU A 95 13.08 6.27 4.53
C LEU A 95 12.63 4.83 4.80
N ASN A 96 11.73 4.65 5.77
CA ASN A 96 11.21 3.33 6.12
C ASN A 96 10.37 2.70 5.01
N ASN A 97 9.86 3.47 4.06
CA ASN A 97 9.13 2.92 2.93
C ASN A 97 10.01 2.04 2.02
N PHE A 98 11.32 2.28 2.00
CA PHE A 98 12.24 1.44 1.24
C PHE A 98 12.42 0.02 1.78
N CYS A 99 11.95 -0.28 3.01
CA CYS A 99 11.81 -1.65 3.50
C CYS A 99 10.93 -2.50 2.58
N LYS A 100 10.02 -1.89 1.82
CA LYS A 100 9.18 -2.57 0.82
C LYS A 100 10.01 -3.38 -0.18
N LEU A 101 11.22 -2.96 -0.49
CA LEU A 101 12.10 -3.67 -1.41
C LEU A 101 12.53 -5.05 -0.90
N ALA A 102 12.49 -5.29 0.42
CA ALA A 102 12.76 -6.61 0.99
C ALA A 102 11.74 -7.68 0.56
N LEU A 103 10.62 -7.30 -0.04
CA LEU A 103 9.66 -8.21 -0.65
C LEU A 103 10.34 -9.14 -1.65
N TRP A 104 11.30 -8.65 -2.44
CA TRP A 104 12.03 -9.46 -3.41
C TRP A 104 12.97 -10.50 -2.79
N GLN A 105 13.24 -10.42 -1.49
CA GLN A 105 13.98 -11.44 -0.74
C GLN A 105 13.11 -12.60 -0.24
N LEU A 106 11.79 -12.54 -0.42
CA LEU A 106 10.86 -13.61 -0.02
C LEU A 106 10.86 -14.77 -1.04
N THR A 107 12.04 -15.26 -1.40
CA THR A 107 12.27 -16.24 -2.48
C THR A 107 11.66 -17.63 -2.23
N GLN A 108 11.10 -17.88 -1.05
CA GLN A 108 10.27 -19.06 -0.76
C GLN A 108 8.90 -19.02 -1.47
N PHE A 109 8.50 -17.87 -2.02
CA PHE A 109 7.28 -17.70 -2.81
C PHE A 109 7.59 -17.57 -4.29
N ASP A 110 6.68 -18.06 -5.12
CA ASP A 110 6.79 -17.97 -6.58
C ASP A 110 6.14 -16.69 -7.10
N LYS A 111 5.15 -16.16 -6.35
CA LYS A 111 4.41 -14.94 -6.69
C LYS A 111 3.92 -14.23 -5.45
N LEU A 112 3.99 -12.91 -5.47
CA LEU A 112 3.49 -12.04 -4.41
C LEU A 112 2.62 -10.92 -4.98
N VAL A 113 1.61 -10.52 -4.21
CA VAL A 113 0.85 -9.29 -4.41
C VAL A 113 1.06 -8.42 -3.18
N PHE A 114 1.68 -7.27 -3.37
CA PHE A 114 1.87 -6.29 -2.31
C PHE A 114 0.64 -5.41 -2.14
N LEU A 115 0.32 -5.09 -0.89
CA LEU A 115 -0.75 -4.17 -0.48
C LEU A 115 -0.20 -3.28 0.64
N ASP A 116 -0.33 -1.96 0.53
CA ASP A 116 -0.01 -1.06 1.65
C ASP A 116 -0.95 -1.36 2.84
N ALA A 117 -0.46 -1.20 4.07
CA ALA A 117 -1.21 -1.51 5.30
C ALA A 117 -2.46 -0.61 5.50
N ASP A 118 -2.57 0.44 4.72
CA ASP A 118 -3.72 1.36 4.67
C ASP A 118 -4.65 1.08 3.47
N THR A 119 -4.68 -0.16 2.99
CA THR A 119 -5.63 -0.63 1.97
C THR A 119 -6.72 -1.50 2.59
N LEU A 120 -7.87 -1.58 1.91
CA LEU A 120 -9.01 -2.41 2.28
C LEU A 120 -9.53 -3.15 1.07
N VAL A 121 -9.59 -4.48 1.14
CA VAL A 121 -10.06 -5.34 0.04
C VAL A 121 -11.57 -5.55 0.16
N LEU A 122 -12.32 -5.12 -0.86
CA LEU A 122 -13.78 -5.25 -0.90
C LEU A 122 -14.25 -6.49 -1.69
N ARG A 123 -13.46 -6.92 -2.68
CA ARG A 123 -13.74 -8.08 -3.54
C ARG A 123 -12.50 -8.93 -3.69
N ASN A 124 -12.68 -10.24 -3.83
CA ASN A 124 -11.56 -11.17 -4.01
C ASN A 124 -10.65 -10.75 -5.17
N ILE A 125 -9.35 -10.72 -4.90
CA ILE A 125 -8.29 -10.33 -5.83
C ILE A 125 -7.24 -11.42 -6.05
N ASP A 126 -7.57 -12.67 -5.70
CA ASP A 126 -6.65 -13.82 -5.81
C ASP A 126 -6.15 -14.04 -7.25
N HIS A 127 -6.94 -13.66 -8.24
CA HIS A 127 -6.56 -13.75 -9.65
C HIS A 127 -5.32 -12.92 -10.00
N LEU A 128 -4.96 -11.90 -9.21
CA LEU A 128 -3.73 -11.12 -9.41
C LEU A 128 -2.46 -11.97 -9.25
N MET A 129 -2.54 -13.11 -8.57
CA MET A 129 -1.43 -14.07 -8.49
C MET A 129 -1.04 -14.66 -9.85
N ASN A 130 -1.93 -14.61 -10.84
CA ASN A 130 -1.70 -15.08 -12.20
C ASN A 130 -1.16 -13.99 -13.13
N TYR A 131 -1.06 -12.73 -12.67
CA TYR A 131 -0.60 -11.61 -13.49
C TYR A 131 0.93 -11.55 -13.53
N PRO A 132 1.54 -10.99 -14.59
CA PRO A 132 3.00 -10.88 -14.67
C PRO A 132 3.56 -9.93 -13.59
N GLU A 133 4.87 -9.97 -13.37
CA GLU A 133 5.57 -8.87 -12.72
C GLU A 133 5.81 -7.77 -13.78
N PHE A 134 5.69 -6.57 -13.52
CA PHE A 134 5.20 -5.75 -12.44
C PHE A 134 3.89 -5.09 -12.87
N CYS A 135 2.78 -5.46 -12.23
CA CYS A 135 1.49 -4.82 -12.48
C CYS A 135 1.17 -3.85 -11.33
N ALA A 136 0.67 -2.67 -11.64
CA ALA A 136 0.25 -1.68 -10.66
C ALA A 136 -0.88 -0.81 -11.21
N ALA A 137 -1.68 -0.18 -10.35
CA ALA A 137 -2.71 0.75 -10.76
C ALA A 137 -2.17 2.18 -10.93
N PRO A 138 -2.82 3.04 -11.72
CA PRO A 138 -2.41 4.41 -11.91
C PRO A 138 -2.56 5.25 -10.63
N ASN A 139 -1.72 6.28 -10.51
CA ASN A 139 -1.67 7.17 -9.35
C ASN A 139 -2.60 8.38 -9.55
N LEU A 140 -3.90 8.19 -9.40
CA LEU A 140 -4.93 9.20 -9.63
C LEU A 140 -5.40 9.86 -8.33
N TYR A 141 -5.52 11.21 -8.30
CA TYR A 141 -5.95 11.97 -7.13
C TYR A 141 -7.05 13.00 -7.43
N GLU A 142 -6.81 13.96 -8.33
CA GLU A 142 -7.66 15.11 -8.61
C GLU A 142 -8.05 15.20 -10.08
N ASP A 143 -7.22 14.60 -10.92
CA ASP A 143 -7.32 14.64 -12.38
C ASP A 143 -6.74 13.34 -12.96
N LEU A 144 -6.78 13.21 -14.27
CA LEU A 144 -6.21 12.10 -15.01
C LEU A 144 -4.74 12.31 -15.42
N ASP A 145 -4.13 13.44 -15.10
CA ASP A 145 -2.74 13.76 -15.48
C ASP A 145 -1.73 12.77 -14.88
N GLY A 146 -2.09 12.18 -13.73
CA GLY A 146 -1.29 11.14 -13.08
C GLY A 146 -1.38 9.74 -13.69
N PHE A 147 -2.20 9.54 -14.73
CA PHE A 147 -2.51 8.21 -15.28
C PHE A 147 -1.27 7.44 -15.78
N HIS A 148 -0.27 8.13 -16.30
CA HIS A 148 0.99 7.55 -16.76
C HIS A 148 1.95 7.16 -15.60
N ARG A 149 1.60 7.47 -14.37
CA ARG A 149 2.37 7.14 -13.17
C ARG A 149 1.68 6.04 -12.41
N MET A 150 2.45 5.04 -11.94
CA MET A 150 1.91 4.02 -11.07
C MET A 150 1.79 4.49 -9.62
N ASN A 151 0.92 3.82 -8.86
CA ASN A 151 0.88 3.90 -7.40
C ASN A 151 1.43 2.58 -6.81
N SER A 152 2.35 2.67 -5.84
CA SER A 152 2.99 1.51 -5.21
C SER A 152 2.19 0.90 -4.05
N GLY A 153 0.96 1.30 -3.86
CA GLY A 153 0.10 0.75 -2.80
C GLY A 153 -0.48 -0.63 -3.10
N LEU A 154 -0.50 -1.01 -4.38
CA LEU A 154 -0.78 -2.38 -4.82
C LEU A 154 0.06 -2.68 -6.06
N PHE A 155 0.80 -3.79 -6.02
CA PHE A 155 1.52 -4.30 -7.19
C PHE A 155 1.79 -5.80 -7.10
N THR A 156 2.06 -6.42 -8.26
CA THR A 156 2.47 -7.82 -8.37
C THR A 156 3.98 -7.93 -8.47
N ALA A 157 4.57 -8.94 -7.84
CA ALA A 157 6.02 -9.18 -7.87
C ALA A 157 6.39 -10.66 -7.96
N VAL A 158 7.54 -10.93 -8.54
CA VAL A 158 8.21 -12.25 -8.54
C VAL A 158 9.48 -12.12 -7.70
N PRO A 159 9.53 -12.70 -6.48
CA PRO A 159 10.69 -12.60 -5.61
C PRO A 159 11.96 -13.15 -6.27
N SER A 160 13.05 -12.39 -6.16
CA SER A 160 14.35 -12.75 -6.72
C SER A 160 15.45 -11.99 -5.98
N GLU A 161 16.39 -12.70 -5.38
CA GLU A 161 17.56 -12.07 -4.74
C GLU A 161 18.37 -11.25 -5.75
N ALA A 162 18.52 -11.76 -6.98
CA ALA A 162 19.22 -11.03 -8.04
C ALA A 162 18.54 -9.70 -8.41
N THR A 163 17.21 -9.68 -8.40
CA THR A 163 16.43 -8.44 -8.60
C THR A 163 16.61 -7.48 -7.42
N TYR A 164 16.56 -7.99 -6.20
CA TYR A 164 16.81 -7.20 -4.99
C TYR A 164 18.18 -6.53 -5.01
N GLN A 165 19.25 -7.29 -5.33
CA GLN A 165 20.60 -6.74 -5.40
C GLN A 165 20.72 -5.64 -6.47
N LYS A 166 20.12 -5.84 -7.66
CA LYS A 166 20.07 -4.80 -8.70
C LYS A 166 19.32 -3.55 -8.25
N MET A 167 18.27 -3.71 -7.43
CA MET A 167 17.56 -2.57 -6.82
C MET A 167 18.49 -1.78 -5.89
N LEU A 168 19.23 -2.45 -5.02
CA LEU A 168 20.17 -1.78 -4.11
C LEU A 168 21.25 -1.00 -4.87
N GLU A 169 21.81 -1.56 -5.94
CA GLU A 169 22.80 -0.89 -6.81
C GLU A 169 22.25 0.39 -7.45
N GLN A 170 20.94 0.45 -7.72
CA GLN A 170 20.30 1.60 -8.38
C GLN A 170 19.73 2.61 -7.40
N LEU A 171 19.40 2.17 -6.19
CA LEU A 171 18.65 2.96 -5.22
C LEU A 171 19.45 4.18 -4.73
N ASP A 172 20.66 3.96 -4.25
CA ASP A 172 21.52 4.97 -3.60
C ASP A 172 22.68 5.40 -4.53
N ARG A 173 22.33 5.88 -5.73
CA ARG A 173 23.32 6.49 -6.63
C ARG A 173 23.58 7.95 -6.24
N PRO A 174 24.81 8.45 -6.49
CA PRO A 174 25.11 9.88 -6.26
C PRO A 174 24.12 10.80 -6.98
N GLY A 175 23.60 11.77 -6.26
CA GLY A 175 22.70 12.79 -6.81
C GLY A 175 21.23 12.36 -7.00
N VAL A 176 20.86 11.08 -6.86
CA VAL A 176 19.45 10.65 -7.04
C VAL A 176 18.53 11.28 -6.00
N PHE A 177 17.29 11.56 -6.42
CA PHE A 177 16.22 12.00 -5.54
C PHE A 177 14.89 11.37 -5.94
N TRP A 178 14.40 10.46 -5.09
CA TRP A 178 13.13 9.76 -5.29
C TRP A 178 11.99 10.57 -4.65
N ARG A 179 11.37 11.46 -5.43
CA ARG A 179 10.35 12.41 -4.96
C ARG A 179 9.22 11.77 -4.14
N ARG A 180 8.80 10.55 -4.49
CA ARG A 180 7.76 9.77 -3.81
C ARG A 180 8.33 8.46 -3.28
N THR A 181 9.56 8.51 -2.78
CA THR A 181 10.29 7.39 -2.18
C THR A 181 10.26 6.10 -3.03
N ASP A 182 9.82 4.99 -2.44
CA ASP A 182 9.67 3.68 -3.10
C ASP A 182 8.88 3.74 -4.41
N GLN A 183 7.80 4.52 -4.47
CA GLN A 183 6.96 4.61 -5.67
C GLN A 183 7.71 5.10 -6.91
N THR A 184 8.44 6.21 -6.79
CA THR A 184 9.22 6.73 -7.93
C THR A 184 10.43 5.87 -8.25
N PHE A 185 11.03 5.24 -7.23
CA PHE A 185 12.08 4.27 -7.45
C PHE A 185 11.57 3.05 -8.23
N LEU A 186 10.49 2.41 -7.77
CA LEU A 186 9.91 1.24 -8.42
C LEU A 186 9.46 1.52 -9.85
N GLN A 187 8.84 2.68 -10.10
CA GLN A 187 8.49 3.08 -11.46
C GLN A 187 9.71 3.27 -12.37
N SER A 188 10.82 3.77 -11.83
CA SER A 188 12.08 3.90 -12.57
C SER A 188 12.73 2.54 -12.82
N PHE A 189 12.65 1.63 -11.85
CA PHE A 189 13.23 0.29 -11.95
C PHE A 189 12.44 -0.62 -12.90
N PHE A 190 11.10 -0.50 -12.90
CA PHE A 190 10.17 -1.19 -13.79
C PHE A 190 9.53 -0.24 -14.82
N PRO A 191 10.29 0.32 -15.78
CA PRO A 191 9.78 1.35 -16.68
C PRO A 191 8.67 0.85 -17.64
N ARG A 192 8.56 -0.46 -17.81
CA ARG A 192 7.52 -1.14 -18.62
C ARG A 192 6.53 -1.88 -17.73
N TRP A 193 6.09 -1.23 -16.66
CA TRP A 193 5.07 -1.81 -15.79
C TRP A 193 3.73 -2.01 -16.52
N HIS A 194 2.96 -3.00 -16.09
CA HIS A 194 1.64 -3.31 -16.65
C HIS A 194 0.56 -2.58 -15.86
N GLY A 195 -0.29 -1.82 -16.56
CA GLY A 195 -1.39 -1.07 -15.93
C GLY A 195 -2.53 -1.97 -15.47
N LEU A 196 -2.81 -1.99 -14.17
CA LEU A 196 -4.07 -2.48 -13.64
C LEU A 196 -5.13 -1.38 -13.73
N PRO A 197 -6.44 -1.72 -13.88
CA PRO A 197 -7.50 -0.76 -13.66
C PRO A 197 -7.39 -0.08 -12.28
N TYR A 198 -7.71 1.21 -12.19
CA TYR A 198 -7.63 1.99 -10.94
C TYR A 198 -8.45 1.38 -9.80
N ILE A 199 -9.50 0.61 -10.10
CA ILE A 199 -10.36 -0.07 -9.12
C ILE A 199 -9.62 -1.08 -8.22
N TYR A 200 -8.42 -1.54 -8.62
CA TYR A 200 -7.57 -2.39 -7.79
C TYR A 200 -6.72 -1.59 -6.78
N ASN A 201 -6.73 -0.29 -6.86
CA ASN A 201 -6.06 0.59 -5.91
C ASN A 201 -6.74 1.98 -5.93
N ALA A 202 -8.04 1.98 -5.64
CA ALA A 202 -8.88 3.18 -5.68
C ALA A 202 -8.50 4.10 -4.51
N LEU A 203 -7.80 5.17 -4.81
CA LEU A 203 -7.36 6.13 -3.80
C LEU A 203 -8.57 6.86 -3.22
N GLN A 204 -8.65 7.03 -1.88
CA GLN A 204 -9.76 7.77 -1.24
C GLN A 204 -9.98 9.18 -1.80
N TYR A 205 -8.97 9.74 -2.43
CA TYR A 205 -9.06 11.06 -3.09
C TYR A 205 -9.86 11.04 -4.39
N LEU A 206 -10.01 9.88 -5.05
CA LEU A 206 -10.94 9.73 -6.17
C LEU A 206 -12.38 9.95 -5.72
N TYR A 207 -12.75 9.45 -4.53
CA TYR A 207 -14.06 9.66 -3.95
C TYR A 207 -14.38 11.15 -3.76
N LEU A 208 -13.38 11.95 -3.39
CA LEU A 208 -13.54 13.39 -3.16
C LEU A 208 -13.53 14.22 -4.43
N ASN A 209 -12.64 13.91 -5.37
CA ASN A 209 -12.26 14.81 -6.46
C ASN A 209 -12.76 14.33 -7.83
N LEU A 210 -12.99 13.04 -7.99
CA LEU A 210 -13.45 12.41 -9.24
C LEU A 210 -14.59 11.42 -8.95
N PRO A 211 -15.72 11.89 -8.34
CA PRO A 211 -16.80 11.01 -7.91
C PRO A 211 -17.41 10.22 -9.08
N GLN A 212 -17.34 10.71 -10.31
CA GLN A 212 -17.78 9.99 -11.51
C GLN A 212 -16.98 8.71 -11.79
N LEU A 213 -15.77 8.58 -11.24
CA LEU A 213 -14.96 7.37 -11.31
C LEU A 213 -15.19 6.43 -10.11
N TRP A 214 -15.92 6.89 -9.08
CA TRP A 214 -16.18 6.08 -7.89
C TRP A 214 -17.40 5.20 -8.10
N GLN A 215 -17.14 3.96 -8.49
CA GLN A 215 -18.18 2.96 -8.75
C GLN A 215 -18.07 1.83 -7.72
N TRP A 216 -18.92 1.87 -6.70
CA TRP A 216 -18.89 0.91 -5.58
C TRP A 216 -18.92 -0.55 -6.04
N ASP A 217 -19.70 -0.86 -7.06
CA ASP A 217 -19.84 -2.21 -7.61
C ASP A 217 -18.58 -2.73 -8.29
N SER A 218 -17.70 -1.84 -8.70
CA SER A 218 -16.48 -2.17 -9.44
C SER A 218 -15.22 -2.14 -8.60
N ILE A 219 -15.19 -1.35 -7.51
CA ILE A 219 -13.97 -1.19 -6.68
C ILE A 219 -13.62 -2.49 -5.96
N HIS A 220 -12.40 -2.96 -6.16
CA HIS A 220 -11.85 -4.14 -5.51
C HIS A 220 -11.05 -3.79 -4.26
N VAL A 221 -10.27 -2.71 -4.32
CA VAL A 221 -9.41 -2.28 -3.21
C VAL A 221 -9.48 -0.77 -3.05
N ILE A 222 -9.81 -0.30 -1.84
CA ILE A 222 -9.70 1.10 -1.44
C ILE A 222 -8.34 1.32 -0.79
N HIS A 223 -7.69 2.44 -1.11
CA HIS A 223 -6.43 2.84 -0.52
C HIS A 223 -6.57 4.19 0.21
N TYR A 224 -6.44 4.16 1.53
CA TYR A 224 -6.59 5.30 2.43
C TYR A 224 -5.29 6.09 2.56
N GLN A 225 -4.88 6.73 1.48
CA GLN A 225 -3.66 7.55 1.46
C GLN A 225 -3.81 8.82 2.29
N TYR A 226 -2.70 9.36 2.77
CA TYR A 226 -2.61 10.54 3.63
C TYR A 226 -3.32 10.34 4.98
N GLU A 227 -4.50 10.92 5.17
CA GLU A 227 -5.31 10.77 6.38
C GLU A 227 -5.80 9.32 6.51
N LYS A 228 -5.72 8.75 7.72
CA LYS A 228 -6.08 7.35 7.97
C LYS A 228 -7.44 7.22 8.63
N PRO A 229 -8.23 6.18 8.33
CA PRO A 229 -9.54 5.95 8.97
C PRO A 229 -9.49 5.89 10.50
N TRP A 230 -8.37 5.45 11.06
CA TRP A 230 -8.16 5.37 12.50
C TRP A 230 -7.64 6.66 13.14
N GLN A 231 -7.36 7.70 12.37
CA GLN A 231 -7.06 9.03 12.86
C GLN A 231 -8.38 9.78 13.13
N LYS A 232 -8.72 9.95 14.43
CA LYS A 232 -10.00 10.54 14.84
C LYS A 232 -10.18 12.01 14.47
N GLN A 233 -9.10 12.73 14.23
CA GLN A 233 -9.14 14.19 14.00
C GLN A 233 -8.31 14.54 12.77
N HIS A 234 -8.97 14.79 11.66
CA HIS A 234 -8.40 15.41 10.46
C HIS A 234 -9.48 16.20 9.72
N SER A 235 -9.06 17.17 8.92
CA SER A 235 -9.96 18.12 8.25
C SER A 235 -10.95 17.51 7.24
N LYS A 236 -10.78 16.23 6.89
CA LYS A 236 -11.60 15.52 5.89
C LYS A 236 -12.50 14.43 6.48
N VAL A 237 -12.59 14.31 7.81
CA VAL A 237 -13.39 13.26 8.48
C VAL A 237 -14.81 13.23 7.94
N GLU A 238 -15.49 14.37 7.90
CA GLU A 238 -16.89 14.44 7.45
C GLU A 238 -17.05 14.06 5.97
N LYS A 239 -16.14 14.54 5.11
CA LYS A 239 -16.19 14.26 3.67
C LYS A 239 -15.88 12.80 3.34
N LEU A 240 -15.02 12.15 4.14
CA LEU A 240 -14.62 10.76 3.96
C LEU A 240 -15.42 9.80 4.86
N LYS A 241 -16.44 10.30 5.55
CA LYS A 241 -17.20 9.51 6.52
C LYS A 241 -17.67 8.16 5.98
N PRO A 242 -18.28 8.04 4.78
CA PRO A 242 -18.70 6.73 4.25
C PRO A 242 -17.53 5.74 4.11
N LEU A 243 -16.35 6.20 3.69
CA LEU A 243 -15.16 5.35 3.58
C LEU A 243 -14.59 4.97 4.94
N ILE A 244 -14.62 5.89 5.91
CA ILE A 244 -14.15 5.68 7.27
C ILE A 244 -15.08 4.68 7.98
N ASP A 245 -16.40 4.86 7.89
CA ASP A 245 -17.39 3.95 8.49
C ASP A 245 -17.28 2.54 7.91
N LEU A 246 -17.09 2.41 6.60
CA LEU A 246 -16.85 1.14 5.94
C LEU A 246 -15.57 0.46 6.44
N TRP A 247 -14.50 1.23 6.61
CA TRP A 247 -13.23 0.70 7.13
C TRP A 247 -13.40 0.15 8.55
N TRP A 248 -14.08 0.92 9.42
CA TRP A 248 -14.36 0.48 10.80
C TRP A 248 -15.28 -0.73 10.84
N ALA A 249 -16.29 -0.79 9.97
CA ALA A 249 -17.17 -1.96 9.86
C ALA A 249 -16.39 -3.23 9.55
N VAL A 250 -15.45 -3.17 8.60
CA VAL A 250 -14.59 -4.32 8.26
C VAL A 250 -13.64 -4.65 9.41
N TYR A 251 -13.00 -3.65 10.02
CA TYR A 251 -12.10 -3.86 11.14
C TYR A 251 -12.79 -4.55 12.33
N GLU A 252 -14.02 -4.15 12.64
CA GLU A 252 -14.83 -4.68 13.71
C GLU A 252 -15.54 -6.01 13.36
N GLY A 253 -15.40 -6.49 12.14
CA GLY A 253 -16.04 -7.73 11.66
C GLY A 253 -17.54 -7.61 11.46
N ARG A 254 -18.08 -6.39 11.28
CA ARG A 254 -19.50 -6.16 10.97
C ARG A 254 -19.82 -6.56 9.52
N ASP A 255 -21.06 -6.94 9.26
CA ASP A 255 -21.53 -7.17 7.89
C ASP A 255 -21.65 -5.84 7.14
N ILE A 256 -20.98 -5.75 5.98
CA ILE A 256 -20.97 -4.56 5.13
C ILE A 256 -21.74 -4.75 3.82
N ALA A 257 -22.39 -5.88 3.61
CA ALA A 257 -23.10 -6.15 2.35
C ALA A 257 -24.24 -5.14 2.14
N VAL A 258 -24.97 -4.84 3.21
CA VAL A 258 -26.07 -3.83 3.18
C VAL A 258 -25.50 -2.43 2.94
N ASP A 259 -24.39 -2.09 3.62
CA ASP A 259 -23.75 -0.78 3.50
C ASP A 259 -23.23 -0.53 2.07
N LEU A 260 -22.64 -1.55 1.44
CA LEU A 260 -22.17 -1.46 0.05
C LEU A 260 -23.31 -1.31 -0.94
N ASP A 261 -24.42 -2.02 -0.75
CA ASP A 261 -25.62 -1.91 -1.59
C ASP A 261 -26.30 -0.54 -1.45
N GLU A 262 -26.34 0.04 -0.27
CA GLU A 262 -26.84 1.41 -0.04
C GLU A 262 -25.94 2.44 -0.72
N LEU A 263 -24.61 2.33 -0.53
CA LEU A 263 -23.65 3.24 -1.14
C LEU A 263 -23.66 3.16 -2.67
N ALA A 264 -23.92 1.98 -3.23
CA ALA A 264 -24.02 1.81 -4.70
C ALA A 264 -25.29 2.43 -5.31
N ARG A 265 -26.33 2.66 -4.48
CA ARG A 265 -27.62 3.25 -4.93
C ARG A 265 -27.68 4.78 -4.71
N ALA A 266 -26.79 5.32 -3.87
CA ALA A 266 -26.73 6.75 -3.52
C ALA A 266 -25.92 7.55 -4.56
#